data_92a23c653ae072a6212e6ef5c61ccb9b
#
_entry.id   92a23c653ae072a6212e6ef5c61ccb9b
#
_cell.length_a   1.000
_cell.length_b   1.000
_cell.length_c   1.000
_cell.angle_alpha   90.00
_cell.angle_beta   90.00
_cell.angle_gamma   90.00
#
_symmetry.space_group_name_H-M   'P 1'
#
loop_
_entity.id
_entity.type
_entity.pdbx_description
1 polymer ?
#
loop_
_entity_poly.entity_id
_entity_poly.type
_entity_poly.pdbx_seq_one_letter_code
_entity_poly.pdbx_strand_id
1 'polypeptide(L)'
;MQVTFKKIGHSLLAALMLMSFLLPLLSAGKPVHAATTTVDFTLHKIEQTSDEQIQNTGHDLGLTGRKPVQGAQFKIFNVTDAFYQLLENHDKTTAASMISQNLGQYVNLQDPNAATVTTDADGLAAFKGLAAKTNGRHSVYAFHEAVTPQPYQKAADMIVSLPVRQDDGSDLTNIHLYPKDSLVTKNLTEINEQAVATKDLHDVAVGDVLTYQVQFQIPHDIGALADRSQDTFKYNQFKVLDYMTKEGLTFKALTAITVDGQDILKA
;
A
#
# COMPACT_ATOMS: atom_id res chain seq x y z
N MET A 1 19.34 22.08 3.49
CA MET A 1 18.78 22.08 4.83
C MET A 1 18.66 20.60 5.24
N GLN A 2 19.52 20.14 6.14
CA GLN A 2 19.46 18.76 6.63
C GLN A 2 18.50 18.73 7.81
N VAL A 3 17.45 17.93 7.71
CA VAL A 3 16.53 17.69 8.81
C VAL A 3 16.99 16.43 9.52
N THR A 4 17.44 16.56 10.76
CA THR A 4 17.89 15.44 11.58
C THR A 4 16.70 14.90 12.36
N PHE A 5 16.20 13.72 11.99
CA PHE A 5 15.12 13.07 12.70
C PHE A 5 15.65 12.32 13.92
N LYS A 6 15.12 12.62 15.10
CA LYS A 6 15.38 11.89 16.33
C LYS A 6 14.67 10.55 16.30
N LYS A 7 15.43 9.48 16.49
CA LYS A 7 14.95 8.09 16.51
C LYS A 7 13.90 7.89 17.59
N ILE A 8 12.69 7.56 17.19
CA ILE A 8 11.77 6.78 18.04
C ILE A 8 11.73 5.39 17.42
N GLY A 9 12.38 4.47 18.12
CA GLY A 9 12.40 3.08 17.72
C GLY A 9 11.07 2.44 18.00
N HIS A 10 10.44 1.89 17.01
CA HIS A 10 9.66 0.63 17.09
C HIS A 10 9.44 0.10 15.65
N SER A 11 9.76 -1.12 15.53
CA SER A 11 9.69 -2.08 14.42
C SER A 11 8.53 -1.89 13.45
N LEU A 12 8.83 -1.51 12.26
CA LEU A 12 8.82 -2.19 10.99
C LEU A 12 7.68 -3.16 10.71
N LEU A 13 6.88 -2.88 9.68
CA LEU A 13 6.63 -3.87 8.62
C LEU A 13 6.15 -3.14 7.36
N ALA A 14 7.03 -3.06 6.36
CA ALA A 14 6.58 -2.99 4.98
C ALA A 14 5.52 -4.07 4.80
N ALA A 15 4.42 -3.78 4.09
CA ALA A 15 3.38 -4.77 3.83
C ALA A 15 3.91 -5.82 2.84
N LEU A 16 4.86 -6.60 3.31
CA LEU A 16 5.37 -7.77 2.66
C LEU A 16 4.69 -8.94 3.32
N MET A 17 3.68 -9.51 2.66
CA MET A 17 3.16 -10.81 3.05
C MET A 17 4.16 -11.88 2.68
N LEU A 18 5.19 -12.02 3.51
CA LEU A 18 6.00 -13.22 3.51
C LEU A 18 5.52 -14.10 4.65
N MET A 19 4.58 -14.98 4.37
CA MET A 19 4.33 -16.10 5.27
C MET A 19 5.47 -17.10 5.11
N SER A 20 6.40 -17.00 6.04
CA SER A 20 7.60 -17.83 6.10
C SER A 20 7.30 -19.22 6.60
N PHE A 21 7.88 -20.17 5.93
CA PHE A 21 8.10 -21.54 6.36
C PHE A 21 8.87 -21.61 7.68
N LEU A 22 8.24 -22.08 8.75
CA LEU A 22 8.91 -22.82 9.80
C LEU A 22 8.66 -24.30 9.51
N LEU A 23 9.70 -25.02 9.09
CA LEU A 23 9.69 -26.47 9.06
C LEU A 23 9.76 -26.99 10.50
N PRO A 24 8.79 -27.78 10.96
CA PRO A 24 9.06 -28.75 12.00
C PRO A 24 9.60 -30.01 11.33
N LEU A 25 10.83 -30.40 11.64
CA LEU A 25 11.31 -31.73 11.42
C LEU A 25 10.51 -32.70 12.31
N LEU A 26 10.06 -33.79 11.69
CA LEU A 26 9.48 -35.00 12.28
C LEU A 26 8.03 -34.92 12.79
N SER A 27 7.12 -35.35 11.93
CA SER A 27 6.01 -36.19 12.41
C SER A 27 5.38 -37.00 11.28
N ALA A 28 5.05 -38.23 11.59
CA ALA A 28 4.50 -39.25 10.73
C ALA A 28 3.30 -38.82 9.88
N GLY A 29 3.31 -39.24 8.62
CA GLY A 29 2.18 -39.52 7.74
C GLY A 29 0.88 -38.73 7.96
N LYS A 30 0.89 -37.39 7.66
CA LYS A 30 -0.36 -36.68 7.40
C LYS A 30 -0.77 -36.89 5.93
N PRO A 31 -2.08 -37.05 5.62
CA PRO A 31 -2.51 -37.22 4.26
C PRO A 31 -2.01 -36.06 3.40
N VAL A 32 -1.31 -36.40 2.32
CA VAL A 32 -0.95 -35.44 1.28
C VAL A 32 -2.25 -34.98 0.64
N HIS A 33 -2.76 -33.83 1.04
CA HIS A 33 -3.88 -33.20 0.33
C HIS A 33 -3.40 -32.91 -1.09
N ALA A 34 -4.19 -33.37 -2.07
CA ALA A 34 -3.92 -33.05 -3.47
C ALA A 34 -3.73 -31.54 -3.61
N ALA A 35 -2.60 -31.13 -4.14
CA ALA A 35 -2.28 -29.71 -4.28
C ALA A 35 -3.38 -29.04 -5.08
N THR A 36 -4.05 -28.05 -4.50
CA THR A 36 -5.06 -27.23 -5.17
C THR A 36 -4.44 -26.61 -6.40
N THR A 37 -5.05 -26.79 -7.55
CA THR A 37 -4.54 -26.31 -8.83
C THR A 37 -4.80 -24.80 -9.03
N THR A 38 -5.78 -24.26 -8.32
CA THR A 38 -6.16 -22.84 -8.39
C THR A 38 -6.44 -22.24 -7.03
N VAL A 39 -6.32 -20.91 -6.94
CA VAL A 39 -6.66 -20.10 -5.77
C VAL A 39 -7.46 -18.88 -6.19
N ASP A 40 -8.30 -18.40 -5.29
CA ASP A 40 -9.05 -17.17 -5.44
C ASP A 40 -8.47 -16.09 -4.50
N PHE A 41 -8.50 -14.83 -4.93
CA PHE A 41 -8.14 -13.70 -4.10
C PHE A 41 -9.30 -12.71 -4.02
N THR A 42 -9.58 -12.24 -2.82
CA THR A 42 -10.52 -11.15 -2.57
C THR A 42 -9.79 -9.99 -1.91
N LEU A 43 -9.72 -8.86 -2.59
CA LEU A 43 -9.18 -7.62 -2.04
C LEU A 43 -10.30 -6.84 -1.36
N HIS A 44 -10.06 -6.40 -0.13
CA HIS A 44 -10.96 -5.57 0.66
C HIS A 44 -10.40 -4.15 0.72
N LYS A 45 -10.86 -3.27 -0.15
CA LYS A 45 -10.47 -1.86 -0.17
C LYS A 45 -11.37 -1.08 0.77
N ILE A 46 -10.85 -0.76 1.94
CA ILE A 46 -11.55 -0.07 3.02
C ILE A 46 -10.75 1.14 3.49
N GLU A 47 -11.44 2.19 3.92
CA GLU A 47 -10.79 3.34 4.52
C GLU A 47 -10.08 2.94 5.82
N GLN A 48 -8.78 3.25 5.90
CA GLN A 48 -7.96 2.98 7.07
C GLN A 48 -7.59 4.30 7.75
N THR A 49 -7.68 4.32 9.06
CA THR A 49 -7.17 5.44 9.86
C THR A 49 -5.67 5.30 10.11
N SER A 50 -4.99 6.41 10.39
CA SER A 50 -3.54 6.47 10.58
C SER A 50 -2.99 5.51 11.63
N ASP A 51 -3.79 5.20 12.64
CA ASP A 51 -3.35 4.46 13.83
C ASP A 51 -3.55 2.95 13.71
N GLU A 52 -4.13 2.49 12.60
CA GLU A 52 -4.52 1.11 12.45
C GLU A 52 -3.66 0.36 11.47
N GLN A 53 -2.99 -0.66 11.98
CA GLN A 53 -2.19 -1.58 11.16
C GLN A 53 -2.97 -2.86 10.90
N ILE A 54 -3.73 -2.90 9.79
CA ILE A 54 -4.33 -4.14 9.33
C ILE A 54 -3.21 -5.03 8.80
N GLN A 55 -3.07 -6.21 9.42
CA GLN A 55 -2.13 -7.22 8.94
C GLN A 55 -2.83 -8.19 8.00
N ASN A 56 -2.28 -8.36 6.82
CA ASN A 56 -2.75 -9.33 5.86
C ASN A 56 -2.36 -10.75 6.31
N THR A 57 -3.29 -11.51 6.84
CA THR A 57 -3.08 -12.90 7.26
C THR A 57 -3.48 -13.91 6.17
N GLY A 58 -4.11 -13.44 5.11
CA GLY A 58 -4.76 -14.28 4.09
C GLY A 58 -6.20 -14.65 4.44
N HIS A 59 -6.64 -14.41 5.67
CA HIS A 59 -8.02 -14.68 6.09
C HIS A 59 -8.91 -13.45 5.95
N ASP A 60 -10.22 -13.67 5.85
CA ASP A 60 -11.18 -12.61 6.03
C ASP A 60 -11.16 -12.19 7.52
N LEU A 61 -10.82 -10.92 7.74
CA LEU A 61 -10.72 -10.37 9.08
C LEU A 61 -12.08 -9.91 9.65
N GLY A 62 -13.15 -10.00 8.86
CA GLY A 62 -14.50 -9.62 9.30
C GLY A 62 -14.61 -8.18 9.79
N LEU A 63 -13.86 -7.25 9.21
CA LEU A 63 -13.80 -5.86 9.63
C LEU A 63 -15.12 -5.15 9.32
N THR A 64 -16.07 -5.24 10.24
CA THR A 64 -17.36 -4.58 10.13
C THR A 64 -17.29 -3.10 10.53
N GLY A 65 -18.16 -2.27 9.95
CA GLY A 65 -18.22 -0.83 10.26
C GLY A 65 -17.14 0.03 9.60
N ARG A 66 -16.30 -0.56 8.78
CA ARG A 66 -15.34 0.17 7.95
C ARG A 66 -16.03 0.73 6.72
N LYS A 67 -15.62 1.93 6.31
CA LYS A 67 -16.13 2.53 5.08
C LYS A 67 -15.46 1.86 3.88
N PRO A 68 -16.25 1.22 2.98
CA PRO A 68 -15.71 0.62 1.78
C PRO A 68 -15.28 1.70 0.78
N VAL A 69 -14.26 1.39 -0.02
CA VAL A 69 -13.78 2.26 -1.10
C VAL A 69 -14.16 1.65 -2.43
N GLN A 70 -15.24 2.15 -3.02
CA GLN A 70 -15.73 1.75 -4.34
C GLN A 70 -14.92 2.42 -5.45
N GLY A 71 -14.73 1.74 -6.59
CA GLY A 71 -14.17 2.30 -7.80
C GLY A 71 -12.63 2.22 -7.88
N ALA A 72 -11.96 1.66 -6.90
CA ALA A 72 -10.54 1.35 -7.00
C ALA A 72 -10.34 0.21 -8.01
N GLN A 73 -9.42 0.39 -8.96
CA GLN A 73 -9.15 -0.62 -9.98
C GLN A 73 -7.83 -1.31 -9.70
N PHE A 74 -7.88 -2.63 -9.57
CA PHE A 74 -6.71 -3.47 -9.37
C PHE A 74 -6.39 -4.31 -10.60
N LYS A 75 -5.10 -4.38 -10.95
CA LYS A 75 -4.54 -5.33 -11.89
C LYS A 75 -3.74 -6.39 -11.16
N ILE A 76 -3.79 -7.63 -11.68
CA ILE A 76 -2.95 -8.70 -11.16
C ILE A 76 -1.92 -9.11 -12.23
N PHE A 77 -0.70 -9.36 -11.76
CA PHE A 77 0.40 -9.84 -12.59
C PHE A 77 1.03 -11.09 -11.97
N ASN A 78 1.34 -12.07 -12.82
CA ASN A 78 2.15 -13.21 -12.39
C ASN A 78 3.62 -12.82 -12.48
N VAL A 79 4.28 -12.76 -11.34
CA VAL A 79 5.70 -12.38 -11.21
C VAL A 79 6.58 -13.55 -10.76
N THR A 80 6.10 -14.78 -10.94
CA THR A 80 6.76 -16.01 -10.48
C THR A 80 8.20 -16.11 -10.96
N ASP A 81 8.42 -15.96 -12.27
CA ASP A 81 9.78 -16.14 -12.81
C ASP A 81 10.73 -15.05 -12.31
N ALA A 82 10.30 -13.79 -12.27
CA ALA A 82 11.09 -12.69 -11.72
C ALA A 82 11.43 -12.91 -10.24
N PHE A 83 10.45 -13.34 -9.45
CA PHE A 83 10.65 -13.61 -8.03
C PHE A 83 11.69 -14.70 -7.80
N TYR A 84 11.56 -15.84 -8.50
CA TYR A 84 12.52 -16.95 -8.35
C TYR A 84 13.93 -16.62 -8.91
N GLN A 85 14.02 -15.76 -9.91
CA GLN A 85 15.31 -15.25 -10.38
C GLN A 85 16.00 -14.39 -9.30
N LEU A 86 15.24 -13.54 -8.60
CA LEU A 86 15.78 -12.75 -7.49
C LEU A 86 16.21 -13.62 -6.32
N LEU A 87 15.54 -14.75 -6.07
CA LEU A 87 15.94 -15.69 -5.01
C LEU A 87 17.30 -16.35 -5.21
N GLU A 88 17.90 -16.27 -6.39
CA GLU A 88 19.26 -16.76 -6.62
C GLU A 88 20.32 -15.98 -5.80
N ASN A 89 20.03 -14.69 -5.51
CA ASN A 89 20.95 -13.79 -4.82
C ASN A 89 20.35 -13.06 -3.61
N HIS A 90 19.05 -13.22 -3.35
CA HIS A 90 18.34 -12.52 -2.30
C HIS A 90 17.42 -13.46 -1.51
N ASP A 91 17.11 -13.10 -0.27
CA ASP A 91 16.04 -13.76 0.48
C ASP A 91 14.65 -13.40 -0.06
N LYS A 92 13.62 -14.14 0.39
CA LYS A 92 12.25 -13.96 -0.09
C LYS A 92 11.71 -12.55 0.19
N THR A 93 12.04 -11.98 1.35
CA THR A 93 11.60 -10.66 1.78
C THR A 93 12.17 -9.59 0.88
N THR A 94 13.45 -9.66 0.63
CA THR A 94 14.16 -8.75 -0.27
C THR A 94 13.63 -8.86 -1.69
N ALA A 95 13.49 -10.08 -2.22
CA ALA A 95 12.97 -10.31 -3.58
C ALA A 95 11.58 -9.71 -3.77
N ALA A 96 10.65 -9.97 -2.84
CA ALA A 96 9.31 -9.40 -2.91
C ALA A 96 9.32 -7.87 -2.76
N SER A 97 10.18 -7.32 -1.89
CA SER A 97 10.33 -5.86 -1.73
C SER A 97 10.84 -5.19 -3.01
N MET A 98 11.83 -5.79 -3.67
CA MET A 98 12.36 -5.28 -4.94
C MET A 98 11.29 -5.24 -6.02
N ILE A 99 10.48 -6.29 -6.14
CA ILE A 99 9.36 -6.33 -7.10
C ILE A 99 8.31 -5.28 -6.74
N SER A 100 7.88 -5.20 -5.47
CA SER A 100 6.85 -4.25 -5.02
C SER A 100 7.27 -2.80 -5.27
N GLN A 101 8.53 -2.46 -5.04
CA GLN A 101 9.02 -1.09 -5.23
C GLN A 101 9.19 -0.70 -6.70
N ASN A 102 9.40 -1.67 -7.59
CA ASN A 102 9.74 -1.43 -8.98
C ASN A 102 8.95 -2.35 -9.93
N LEU A 103 7.68 -2.59 -9.66
CA LEU A 103 6.87 -3.57 -10.39
C LEU A 103 6.94 -3.37 -11.91
N GLY A 104 6.97 -2.13 -12.38
CA GLY A 104 7.07 -1.80 -13.81
C GLY A 104 8.37 -2.25 -14.49
N GLN A 105 9.41 -2.65 -13.73
CA GLN A 105 10.62 -3.27 -14.30
C GLN A 105 10.43 -4.75 -14.61
N TYR A 106 9.48 -5.40 -13.98
CA TYR A 106 9.23 -6.84 -14.09
C TYR A 106 8.02 -7.16 -14.94
N VAL A 107 7.07 -6.23 -15.07
CA VAL A 107 5.83 -6.40 -15.84
C VAL A 107 5.47 -5.13 -16.59
N ASN A 108 4.67 -5.27 -17.66
CA ASN A 108 4.07 -4.12 -18.33
C ASN A 108 2.78 -3.70 -17.58
N LEU A 109 2.86 -2.64 -16.79
CA LEU A 109 1.71 -2.11 -16.04
C LEU A 109 0.54 -1.65 -16.94
N GLN A 110 0.83 -1.35 -18.21
CA GLN A 110 -0.17 -0.93 -19.19
C GLN A 110 -0.69 -2.10 -20.04
N ASP A 111 -0.33 -3.35 -19.70
CA ASP A 111 -0.83 -4.50 -20.45
C ASP A 111 -2.37 -4.52 -20.44
N PRO A 112 -3.00 -4.42 -21.63
CA PRO A 112 -4.46 -4.43 -21.73
C PRO A 112 -5.05 -5.82 -21.43
N ASN A 113 -4.25 -6.88 -21.47
CA ASN A 113 -4.66 -8.25 -21.19
C ASN A 113 -4.50 -8.63 -19.71
N ALA A 114 -3.87 -7.77 -18.89
CA ALA A 114 -3.78 -8.02 -17.46
C ALA A 114 -5.18 -8.07 -16.84
N ALA A 115 -5.48 -9.15 -16.11
CA ALA A 115 -6.76 -9.28 -15.43
C ALA A 115 -6.95 -8.08 -14.49
N THR A 116 -8.07 -7.40 -14.68
CA THR A 116 -8.38 -6.15 -14.00
C THR A 116 -9.75 -6.25 -13.35
N VAL A 117 -9.86 -5.87 -12.08
CA VAL A 117 -11.11 -5.87 -11.31
C VAL A 117 -11.26 -4.53 -10.61
N THR A 118 -12.48 -3.99 -10.62
CA THR A 118 -12.82 -2.74 -9.91
C THR A 118 -13.58 -3.09 -8.64
N THR A 119 -13.27 -2.41 -7.54
CA THR A 119 -13.99 -2.61 -6.27
C THR A 119 -15.44 -2.18 -6.39
N ASP A 120 -16.33 -3.03 -5.88
CA ASP A 120 -17.77 -2.82 -5.82
C ASP A 120 -18.19 -1.88 -4.68
N ALA A 121 -19.49 -1.78 -4.40
CA ALA A 121 -20.05 -0.93 -3.34
C ALA A 121 -19.59 -1.36 -1.93
N ASP A 122 -19.21 -2.63 -1.76
CA ASP A 122 -18.69 -3.18 -0.52
C ASP A 122 -17.15 -3.10 -0.44
N GLY A 123 -16.51 -2.46 -1.45
CA GLY A 123 -15.07 -2.31 -1.53
C GLY A 123 -14.34 -3.60 -1.93
N LEU A 124 -15.04 -4.56 -2.52
CA LEU A 124 -14.49 -5.87 -2.85
C LEU A 124 -14.05 -5.97 -4.30
N ALA A 125 -12.85 -6.52 -4.53
CA ALA A 125 -12.36 -6.90 -5.85
C ALA A 125 -11.88 -8.35 -5.82
N ALA A 126 -12.54 -9.23 -6.60
CA ALA A 126 -12.28 -10.66 -6.58
C ALA A 126 -11.57 -11.13 -7.87
N PHE A 127 -10.45 -11.81 -7.72
CA PHE A 127 -9.74 -12.54 -8.76
C PHE A 127 -9.88 -14.02 -8.55
N LYS A 128 -10.42 -14.75 -9.51
CA LYS A 128 -10.77 -16.15 -9.36
C LYS A 128 -9.99 -17.08 -10.29
N GLY A 129 -9.79 -18.31 -9.83
CA GLY A 129 -9.22 -19.37 -10.65
C GLY A 129 -7.74 -19.18 -11.01
N LEU A 130 -6.97 -18.49 -10.18
CA LEU A 130 -5.57 -18.24 -10.44
C LEU A 130 -4.73 -19.50 -10.19
N ALA A 131 -3.78 -19.78 -11.06
CA ALA A 131 -2.93 -20.96 -10.97
C ALA A 131 -2.10 -20.96 -9.68
N ALA A 132 -2.22 -22.02 -8.88
CA ALA A 132 -1.39 -22.20 -7.68
C ALA A 132 0.08 -22.45 -8.01
N LYS A 133 0.36 -22.91 -9.24
CA LYS A 133 1.72 -23.14 -9.75
C LYS A 133 1.89 -22.58 -11.15
N THR A 134 3.06 -22.02 -11.42
CA THR A 134 3.51 -21.53 -12.72
C THR A 134 4.86 -22.17 -13.02
N ASN A 135 5.00 -22.80 -14.19
CA ASN A 135 6.23 -23.46 -14.61
C ASN A 135 6.77 -24.48 -13.57
N GLY A 136 5.87 -25.20 -12.88
CA GLY A 136 6.21 -26.18 -11.84
C GLY A 136 6.60 -25.59 -10.48
N ARG A 137 6.70 -24.26 -10.36
CA ARG A 137 6.99 -23.52 -9.11
C ARG A 137 5.71 -23.00 -8.52
N HIS A 138 5.68 -22.73 -7.21
CA HIS A 138 4.58 -22.01 -6.60
C HIS A 138 4.47 -20.61 -7.17
N SER A 139 3.24 -20.23 -7.56
CA SER A 139 3.01 -18.92 -8.18
C SER A 139 3.25 -17.78 -7.21
N VAL A 140 3.71 -16.67 -7.75
CA VAL A 140 3.84 -15.39 -7.06
C VAL A 140 3.06 -14.35 -7.85
N TYR A 141 2.14 -13.67 -7.17
CA TYR A 141 1.28 -12.67 -7.78
C TYR A 141 1.57 -11.28 -7.22
N ALA A 142 1.56 -10.29 -8.10
CA ALA A 142 1.61 -8.88 -7.76
C ALA A 142 0.23 -8.26 -7.99
N PHE A 143 -0.29 -7.55 -6.99
CA PHE A 143 -1.53 -6.78 -7.06
C PHE A 143 -1.18 -5.30 -7.12
N HIS A 144 -1.58 -4.65 -8.20
CA HIS A 144 -1.29 -3.26 -8.51
C HIS A 144 -2.57 -2.45 -8.57
N GLU A 145 -2.67 -1.39 -7.78
CA GLU A 145 -3.77 -0.46 -7.89
C GLU A 145 -3.55 0.47 -9.07
N ALA A 146 -4.26 0.25 -10.16
CA ALA A 146 -4.13 1.00 -11.41
C ALA A 146 -4.91 2.32 -11.39
N VAL A 147 -6.06 2.35 -10.69
CA VAL A 147 -6.89 3.54 -10.50
C VAL A 147 -7.25 3.66 -9.04
N THR A 148 -6.99 4.82 -8.48
CA THR A 148 -7.34 5.16 -7.08
C THR A 148 -8.41 6.24 -7.08
N PRO A 149 -9.58 5.99 -6.47
CA PRO A 149 -10.62 7.02 -6.35
C PRO A 149 -10.17 8.16 -5.43
N GLN A 150 -10.52 9.38 -5.76
CA GLN A 150 -10.29 10.50 -4.87
C GLN A 150 -11.20 10.40 -3.62
N PRO A 151 -10.74 10.79 -2.42
CA PRO A 151 -9.46 11.47 -2.11
C PRO A 151 -8.34 10.53 -1.62
N TYR A 152 -8.43 9.24 -1.90
CA TYR A 152 -7.48 8.24 -1.40
C TYR A 152 -6.13 8.27 -2.13
N GLN A 153 -5.09 7.81 -1.45
CA GLN A 153 -3.79 7.55 -2.06
C GLN A 153 -3.74 6.13 -2.62
N LYS A 154 -2.89 5.94 -3.62
CA LYS A 154 -2.62 4.64 -4.18
C LYS A 154 -1.96 3.73 -3.12
N ALA A 155 -2.51 2.52 -2.99
CA ALA A 155 -1.88 1.49 -2.16
C ALA A 155 -0.54 1.04 -2.77
N ALA A 156 0.38 0.62 -1.90
CA ALA A 156 1.61 -0.02 -2.36
C ALA A 156 1.30 -1.36 -3.05
N ASP A 157 2.10 -1.72 -4.05
CA ASP A 157 1.97 -2.99 -4.74
C ASP A 157 2.19 -4.16 -3.78
N MET A 158 1.24 -5.09 -3.74
CA MET A 158 1.30 -6.24 -2.85
C MET A 158 1.82 -7.46 -3.60
N ILE A 159 2.82 -8.15 -3.01
CA ILE A 159 3.38 -9.39 -3.57
C ILE A 159 2.96 -10.55 -2.69
N VAL A 160 2.30 -11.54 -3.29
CA VAL A 160 1.85 -12.74 -2.59
C VAL A 160 2.46 -13.98 -3.20
N SER A 161 3.25 -14.69 -2.40
CA SER A 161 3.85 -15.97 -2.78
C SER A 161 2.97 -17.11 -2.26
N LEU A 162 2.57 -18.00 -3.13
CA LEU A 162 1.84 -19.21 -2.78
C LEU A 162 2.78 -20.33 -2.31
N PRO A 163 2.28 -21.30 -1.51
CA PRO A 163 0.98 -21.29 -0.87
C PRO A 163 0.91 -20.37 0.33
N VAL A 164 -0.26 -19.78 0.60
CA VAL A 164 -0.57 -19.16 1.89
C VAL A 164 -1.13 -20.27 2.79
N ARG A 165 -0.51 -20.48 3.95
CA ARG A 165 -0.83 -21.59 4.85
C ARG A 165 -1.65 -21.16 6.06
N GLN A 166 -2.55 -22.02 6.47
CA GLN A 166 -3.26 -21.92 7.74
C GLN A 166 -2.42 -22.50 8.89
N ASP A 167 -2.83 -22.23 10.11
CA ASP A 167 -2.16 -22.74 11.31
C ASP A 167 -2.17 -24.27 11.40
N ASP A 168 -3.16 -24.93 10.80
CA ASP A 168 -3.24 -26.39 10.71
C ASP A 168 -2.34 -27.00 9.62
N GLY A 169 -1.64 -26.16 8.87
CA GLY A 169 -0.72 -26.52 7.79
C GLY A 169 -1.40 -26.78 6.44
N SER A 170 -2.71 -26.60 6.31
CA SER A 170 -3.41 -26.63 5.02
C SER A 170 -3.19 -25.35 4.23
N ASP A 171 -3.33 -25.43 2.90
CA ASP A 171 -3.21 -24.28 2.02
C ASP A 171 -4.54 -23.53 1.91
N LEU A 172 -4.50 -22.19 1.99
CA LEU A 172 -5.66 -21.36 1.71
C LEU A 172 -5.96 -21.37 0.20
N THR A 173 -7.22 -21.60 -0.12
CA THR A 173 -7.74 -21.56 -1.50
C THR A 173 -8.50 -20.29 -1.80
N ASN A 174 -8.98 -19.61 -0.77
CA ASN A 174 -9.56 -18.27 -0.83
C ASN A 174 -8.75 -17.36 0.07
N ILE A 175 -8.05 -16.42 -0.53
CA ILE A 175 -7.09 -15.56 0.14
C ILE A 175 -7.65 -14.13 0.17
N HIS A 176 -7.75 -13.56 1.36
CA HIS A 176 -8.23 -12.20 1.58
C HIS A 176 -7.06 -11.25 1.80
N LEU A 177 -7.07 -10.13 1.08
CA LEU A 177 -6.05 -9.10 1.13
C LEU A 177 -6.68 -7.74 1.45
N TYR A 178 -5.98 -6.95 2.24
CA TYR A 178 -6.39 -5.60 2.65
C TYR A 178 -5.35 -4.60 2.17
N PRO A 179 -5.52 -4.02 0.97
CA PRO A 179 -4.64 -2.98 0.47
C PRO A 179 -4.67 -1.78 1.42
N LYS A 180 -3.50 -1.31 1.83
CA LYS A 180 -3.42 -0.16 2.73
C LYS A 180 -3.76 1.12 1.97
N ASP A 181 -4.67 1.87 2.54
CA ASP A 181 -5.12 3.14 1.99
C ASP A 181 -4.80 4.28 2.95
N SER A 182 -4.32 5.37 2.43
CA SER A 182 -4.16 6.59 3.21
C SER A 182 -4.98 7.71 2.60
N LEU A 183 -5.63 8.49 3.47
CA LEU A 183 -6.41 9.64 3.06
C LEU A 183 -5.49 10.84 2.89
N VAL A 184 -5.56 11.49 1.73
CA VAL A 184 -5.00 12.84 1.55
C VAL A 184 -6.14 13.82 1.52
N THR A 185 -6.13 14.78 2.42
CA THR A 185 -7.12 15.85 2.42
C THR A 185 -6.45 17.20 2.15
N LYS A 186 -7.15 18.04 1.39
CA LYS A 186 -6.81 19.46 1.20
C LYS A 186 -8.05 20.29 1.51
N ASN A 187 -7.98 21.06 2.57
CA ASN A 187 -9.08 21.86 3.05
C ASN A 187 -8.71 23.34 3.05
N LEU A 188 -9.63 24.20 2.60
CA LEU A 188 -9.55 25.62 2.87
C LEU A 188 -9.85 25.82 4.36
N THR A 189 -8.96 26.45 5.09
CA THR A 189 -9.09 26.66 6.54
C THR A 189 -9.29 28.10 6.92
N GLU A 190 -8.77 29.05 6.09
CA GLU A 190 -8.91 30.48 6.36
C GLU A 190 -9.03 31.27 5.06
N ILE A 191 -9.76 32.38 5.13
CA ILE A 191 -9.78 33.45 4.14
C ILE A 191 -9.38 34.73 4.85
N ASN A 192 -8.31 35.37 4.39
CA ASN A 192 -7.76 36.59 4.99
C ASN A 192 -7.57 36.47 6.51
N GLU A 193 -6.95 35.35 6.95
CA GLU A 193 -6.68 35.02 8.35
C GLU A 193 -7.94 34.77 9.22
N GLN A 194 -9.11 34.72 8.59
CA GLN A 194 -10.35 34.34 9.25
C GLN A 194 -10.68 32.88 9.00
N ALA A 195 -10.84 32.11 10.08
CA ALA A 195 -11.15 30.68 9.97
C ALA A 195 -12.50 30.44 9.28
N VAL A 196 -12.54 29.46 8.39
CA VAL A 196 -13.75 29.07 7.65
C VAL A 196 -14.04 27.57 7.85
N ALA A 197 -15.33 27.21 7.77
CA ALA A 197 -15.71 25.81 7.88
C ALA A 197 -15.38 25.07 6.56
N THR A 198 -14.66 23.97 6.65
CA THR A 198 -14.10 23.23 5.50
C THR A 198 -15.16 22.65 4.56
N LYS A 199 -16.41 22.54 5.00
CA LYS A 199 -17.51 21.93 4.21
C LYS A 199 -18.44 22.95 3.58
N ASP A 200 -18.26 24.22 3.88
CA ASP A 200 -19.14 25.28 3.38
C ASP A 200 -18.64 25.82 2.04
N LEU A 201 -19.56 26.39 1.27
CA LEU A 201 -19.21 27.21 0.11
C LEU A 201 -18.82 28.60 0.59
N HIS A 202 -17.67 29.09 0.12
CA HIS A 202 -17.16 30.40 0.47
C HIS A 202 -17.00 31.25 -0.77
N ASP A 203 -17.49 32.47 -0.72
CA ASP A 203 -17.18 33.48 -1.73
C ASP A 203 -15.75 33.99 -1.55
N VAL A 204 -15.00 34.03 -2.62
CA VAL A 204 -13.64 34.56 -2.63
C VAL A 204 -13.52 35.65 -3.70
N ALA A 205 -12.77 36.68 -3.40
CA ALA A 205 -12.53 37.80 -4.30
C ALA A 205 -11.06 37.85 -4.76
N VAL A 206 -10.83 38.59 -5.84
CA VAL A 206 -9.45 38.85 -6.28
C VAL A 206 -8.70 39.65 -5.22
N GLY A 207 -7.59 39.12 -4.78
CA GLY A 207 -6.75 39.71 -3.72
C GLY A 207 -6.89 39.01 -2.37
N ASP A 208 -7.85 38.12 -2.20
CA ASP A 208 -7.99 37.34 -0.96
C ASP A 208 -6.80 36.38 -0.77
N VAL A 209 -6.41 36.23 0.49
CA VAL A 209 -5.42 35.26 0.92
C VAL A 209 -6.12 34.02 1.43
N LEU A 210 -5.88 32.89 0.76
CA LEU A 210 -6.48 31.61 1.07
C LEU A 210 -5.45 30.72 1.76
N THR A 211 -5.78 30.22 2.96
CA THR A 211 -4.96 29.24 3.68
C THR A 211 -5.55 27.86 3.53
N TYR A 212 -4.74 26.95 2.99
CA TYR A 212 -5.10 25.54 2.84
C TYR A 212 -4.29 24.68 3.80
N GLN A 213 -4.95 23.70 4.41
CA GLN A 213 -4.29 22.64 5.14
C GLN A 213 -4.32 21.37 4.28
N VAL A 214 -3.14 20.79 4.05
CA VAL A 214 -2.99 19.48 3.42
C VAL A 214 -2.58 18.49 4.50
N GLN A 215 -3.38 17.43 4.68
CA GLN A 215 -3.05 16.33 5.59
C GLN A 215 -2.78 15.07 4.78
N PHE A 216 -1.75 14.34 5.15
CA PHE A 216 -1.34 13.09 4.52
C PHE A 216 -0.58 12.23 5.52
N GLN A 217 -0.52 10.94 5.24
CA GLN A 217 0.27 10.01 6.03
C GLN A 217 1.71 9.95 5.49
N ILE A 218 2.67 10.03 6.42
CA ILE A 218 4.06 9.71 6.11
C ILE A 218 4.20 8.17 6.13
N PRO A 219 4.86 7.55 5.12
CA PRO A 219 5.12 6.13 5.16
C PRO A 219 5.80 5.74 6.48
N HIS A 220 5.26 4.74 7.15
CA HIS A 220 5.73 4.29 8.46
C HIS A 220 7.23 3.95 8.48
N ASP A 221 7.75 3.48 7.36
CA ASP A 221 9.14 3.04 7.20
C ASP A 221 10.03 4.08 6.47
N ILE A 222 9.62 5.36 6.45
CA ILE A 222 10.36 6.43 5.76
C ILE A 222 11.81 6.57 6.24
N GLY A 223 12.07 6.22 7.50
CA GLY A 223 13.41 6.22 8.09
C GLY A 223 14.10 4.85 8.09
N ALA A 224 13.51 3.84 7.43
CA ALA A 224 14.11 2.53 7.38
C ALA A 224 15.36 2.48 6.50
N LEU A 225 16.36 1.73 6.95
CA LEU A 225 17.56 1.48 6.16
C LEU A 225 17.30 0.31 5.20
N ALA A 226 17.62 0.51 3.93
CA ALA A 226 17.64 -0.55 2.92
C ALA A 226 18.83 -1.49 3.15
N ASP A 227 19.96 -0.92 3.53
CA ASP A 227 21.18 -1.64 3.89
C ASP A 227 21.77 -1.02 5.16
N ARG A 228 21.75 -1.79 6.25
CA ARG A 228 22.31 -1.36 7.54
C ARG A 228 23.83 -1.26 7.55
N SER A 229 24.49 -1.98 6.66
CA SER A 229 25.97 -1.97 6.57
C SER A 229 26.50 -0.71 5.90
N GLN A 230 25.67 -0.03 5.09
CA GLN A 230 26.03 1.15 4.31
C GLN A 230 25.27 2.42 4.72
N ASP A 231 24.46 2.36 5.76
CA ASP A 231 23.57 3.47 6.19
C ASP A 231 22.70 4.03 5.06
N THR A 232 22.33 3.18 4.11
CA THR A 232 21.51 3.58 2.96
C THR A 232 20.05 3.51 3.33
N PHE A 233 19.33 4.63 3.22
CA PHE A 233 17.90 4.68 3.47
C PHE A 233 17.10 3.98 2.37
N LYS A 234 16.00 3.34 2.76
CA LYS A 234 15.06 2.70 1.83
C LYS A 234 14.43 3.70 0.85
N TYR A 235 14.17 4.92 1.33
CA TYR A 235 13.65 6.03 0.54
C TYR A 235 14.71 7.14 0.49
N ASN A 236 15.06 7.54 -0.71
CA ASN A 236 15.98 8.65 -0.93
C ASN A 236 15.26 10.01 -0.98
N GLN A 237 13.92 9.99 -1.11
CA GLN A 237 13.13 11.20 -1.20
C GLN A 237 11.67 10.93 -0.78
N PHE A 238 11.09 11.88 -0.05
CA PHE A 238 9.67 12.02 0.18
C PHE A 238 9.23 13.41 -0.29
N LYS A 239 8.25 13.46 -1.17
CA LYS A 239 7.73 14.71 -1.73
C LYS A 239 6.23 14.80 -1.57
N VAL A 240 5.76 15.97 -1.17
CA VAL A 240 4.37 16.39 -1.30
C VAL A 240 4.31 17.44 -2.41
N LEU A 241 3.48 17.17 -3.42
CA LEU A 241 3.29 18.07 -4.55
C LEU A 241 1.85 18.57 -4.53
N ASP A 242 1.70 19.88 -4.44
CA ASP A 242 0.41 20.55 -4.57
C ASP A 242 0.38 21.34 -5.88
N TYR A 243 -0.54 21.00 -6.76
CA TYR A 243 -0.70 21.64 -8.06
C TYR A 243 -1.89 22.59 -8.03
N MET A 244 -1.63 23.85 -8.32
CA MET A 244 -2.69 24.81 -8.60
C MET A 244 -3.13 24.66 -10.06
N THR A 245 -4.29 24.04 -10.27
CA THR A 245 -4.80 23.73 -11.63
C THR A 245 -5.66 24.85 -12.23
N LYS A 246 -5.92 25.91 -11.48
CA LYS A 246 -6.72 27.06 -11.91
C LYS A 246 -5.85 28.29 -12.06
N GLU A 247 -6.03 29.01 -13.18
CA GLU A 247 -5.46 30.35 -13.34
C GLU A 247 -6.01 31.30 -12.28
N GLY A 248 -5.20 32.28 -11.88
CA GLY A 248 -5.59 33.31 -10.89
C GLY A 248 -5.16 33.02 -9.47
N LEU A 249 -4.57 31.85 -9.17
CA LEU A 249 -3.96 31.58 -7.86
C LEU A 249 -2.46 31.73 -7.93
N THR A 250 -1.86 32.38 -6.92
CA THR A 250 -0.42 32.51 -6.78
C THR A 250 0.01 31.96 -5.42
N PHE A 251 1.02 31.09 -5.41
CA PHE A 251 1.60 30.61 -4.16
C PHE A 251 2.25 31.76 -3.38
N LYS A 252 1.88 31.93 -2.13
CA LYS A 252 2.38 33.01 -1.27
C LYS A 252 3.47 32.51 -0.32
N ALA A 253 3.15 31.52 0.49
CA ALA A 253 4.06 30.97 1.48
C ALA A 253 3.62 29.59 1.96
N LEU A 254 4.57 28.81 2.48
CA LEU A 254 4.32 27.67 3.35
C LEU A 254 4.46 28.15 4.80
N THR A 255 3.38 28.11 5.57
CA THR A 255 3.32 28.72 6.91
C THR A 255 3.71 27.77 8.03
N ALA A 256 3.43 26.47 7.88
CA ALA A 256 3.79 25.44 8.84
C ALA A 256 3.94 24.09 8.16
N ILE A 257 4.79 23.24 8.73
CA ILE A 257 4.81 21.78 8.49
C ILE A 257 4.77 21.15 9.87
N THR A 258 3.69 20.39 10.17
CA THR A 258 3.55 19.74 11.46
C THR A 258 3.62 18.22 11.31
N VAL A 259 4.33 17.56 12.23
CA VAL A 259 4.35 16.11 12.38
C VAL A 259 4.00 15.82 13.83
N ASP A 260 2.97 15.02 14.06
CA ASP A 260 2.45 14.70 15.39
C ASP A 260 2.20 15.97 16.25
N GLY A 261 1.67 17.01 15.61
CA GLY A 261 1.37 18.30 16.24
C GLY A 261 2.58 19.22 16.49
N GLN A 262 3.78 18.82 16.11
CA GLN A 262 4.98 19.64 16.25
C GLN A 262 5.34 20.33 14.91
N ASP A 263 5.50 21.63 14.93
CA ASP A 263 5.95 22.40 13.75
C ASP A 263 7.44 22.15 13.50
N ILE A 264 7.76 21.51 12.37
CA ILE A 264 9.12 21.20 11.96
C ILE A 264 9.68 22.19 10.93
N LEU A 265 8.91 23.18 10.48
CA LEU A 265 9.37 24.22 9.57
C LEU A 265 10.31 25.20 10.28
N LYS A 266 10.13 25.38 11.58
CA LYS A 266 10.87 26.30 12.44
C LYS A 266 11.91 25.61 13.32
N ALA A 267 12.09 24.30 13.17
CA ALA A 267 13.03 23.51 13.98
C ALA A 267 14.46 23.54 13.42
#